data_628883a7827f9a77597e78917a453da5
#
_entry.id   628883a7827f9a77597e78917a453da5
#
_cell.length_a   1.000
_cell.length_b   1.000
_cell.length_c   1.000
_cell.angle_alpha   90.00
_cell.angle_beta   90.00
_cell.angle_gamma   90.00
#
_symmetry.space_group_name_H-M   'P 1'
#
loop_
_entity.id
_entity.type
_entity.pdbx_description
1 polymer ?
#
loop_
_entity_poly.entity_id
_entity_poly.type
_entity_poly.pdbx_seq_one_letter_code
_entity_poly.pdbx_strand_id
1 'polypeptide(L)'
;MSGPSTESVTAPVFLTIVLGISSCCCNIITYPPARINEVASDETEPEFGGAIKNVTVPLGREAVLSCVVDNLGEYRVGWMQADTQTILSLHKKVVTQNTRVSVTHDEPRRWNLHIRMVKESDRGCYMCQINTALMKKTQGCIDVHVPPNIIDEQTSGDVTVPDGESVTLTCTANGYPKPRIVWKREGGEKIILKPAKRERTKVESVEGPSLNLTRVNRKQMGAYQCIAQNEVPPAVMKRIMVNVAFAPSIQVRNQLVGSPLNSDLXLSCEVEAHPKPITFWKKNNNEIMIIDGPKYKVREKTHSYHTNMTLIIRDLKKEDIGTYTCVARNSISTAEEQIRTYEIKLPTPSRPTTESGPRGGGDTFAKVHDHGAQSSGLHKTQVDESYTFESPVDTSHNPYLKGKRKDFQYNLEGSGTPHQNPHRPNEVSGGTSNLLRTLSSSCSSSSVLLLLLLFAHVF
;
A
#
# COMPACT_ATOMS: atom_id res chain seq x y z
N MET A 1 -29.75 -18.50 65.42
CA MET A 1 -30.11 -17.61 66.51
C MET A 1 -30.44 -16.28 65.86
N SER A 2 -31.59 -16.08 65.42
CA SER A 2 -32.84 -15.70 65.97
C SER A 2 -32.86 -14.26 66.44
N GLY A 3 -33.63 -13.45 65.76
CA GLY A 3 -34.25 -12.37 66.40
C GLY A 3 -34.45 -11.11 65.62
N PRO A 4 -35.49 -10.32 65.98
CA PRO A 4 -36.59 -10.23 65.05
C PRO A 4 -36.81 -8.85 64.42
N SER A 5 -37.68 -8.83 63.40
CA SER A 5 -38.25 -7.71 62.65
C SER A 5 -38.97 -6.68 63.50
N THR A 6 -38.87 -5.43 63.16
CA THR A 6 -39.85 -4.41 63.58
C THR A 6 -40.35 -3.64 62.34
N GLU A 7 -41.63 -3.85 62.04
CA GLU A 7 -42.42 -3.06 61.10
C GLU A 7 -42.75 -1.70 61.72
N SER A 8 -42.59 -0.61 60.99
CA SER A 8 -43.19 0.67 61.39
C SER A 8 -44.21 1.09 60.35
N VAL A 9 -45.42 1.15 60.80
CA VAL A 9 -46.63 1.60 60.06
C VAL A 9 -46.70 3.13 60.16
N THR A 10 -46.66 3.83 59.06
CA THR A 10 -46.95 5.26 59.00
C THR A 10 -48.33 5.48 58.38
N ALA A 11 -49.26 6.06 59.15
CA ALA A 11 -50.62 6.40 58.76
C ALA A 11 -50.65 7.70 57.91
N PRO A 12 -51.56 7.82 56.97
CA PRO A 12 -51.67 9.07 56.17
C PRO A 12 -52.45 10.15 56.94
N VAL A 13 -51.91 11.35 56.93
CA VAL A 13 -52.51 12.54 57.48
C VAL A 13 -53.52 13.09 56.44
N PHE A 14 -54.79 13.04 56.80
CA PHE A 14 -55.84 13.74 56.03
C PHE A 14 -55.95 15.17 56.43
N LEU A 15 -55.67 16.08 55.51
CA LEU A 15 -55.89 17.52 55.70
C LEU A 15 -57.31 17.89 55.28
N THR A 16 -58.15 18.13 56.22
CA THR A 16 -59.57 18.53 55.98
C THR A 16 -59.66 20.05 55.88
N ILE A 17 -59.91 20.53 54.66
CA ILE A 17 -60.21 21.96 54.45
C ILE A 17 -61.74 22.14 54.48
N VAL A 18 -62.25 22.82 55.50
CA VAL A 18 -63.66 23.18 55.61
C VAL A 18 -63.87 24.54 54.95
N LEU A 19 -64.56 24.55 53.82
CA LEU A 19 -65.03 25.79 53.19
C LEU A 19 -66.55 25.87 53.42
N GLY A 20 -66.97 26.88 54.12
CA GLY A 20 -68.35 27.17 54.35
C GLY A 20 -69.05 27.64 53.04
N ILE A 21 -70.12 26.98 52.68
CA ILE A 21 -70.91 27.35 51.51
C ILE A 21 -72.29 27.82 51.96
N SER A 22 -72.59 29.04 51.57
CA SER A 22 -73.93 29.64 51.72
C SER A 22 -74.97 28.99 50.77
N SER A 23 -76.09 28.66 51.29
CA SER A 23 -77.17 27.94 50.61
C SER A 23 -77.84 28.80 49.53
N CYS A 24 -77.84 28.30 48.28
CA CYS A 24 -78.71 28.76 47.20
C CYS A 24 -79.34 27.56 46.52
N CYS A 25 -80.66 27.53 46.52
CA CYS A 25 -81.50 26.49 45.91
C CYS A 25 -81.32 26.45 44.38
N CYS A 26 -80.82 25.38 43.87
CA CYS A 26 -80.86 25.10 42.43
C CYS A 26 -81.79 23.86 42.17
N ASN A 27 -82.79 24.01 41.35
CA ASN A 27 -83.56 22.93 40.82
C ASN A 27 -82.72 22.01 39.95
N ILE A 28 -82.60 20.78 40.35
CA ILE A 28 -81.88 19.77 39.58
C ILE A 28 -82.87 19.22 38.50
N ILE A 29 -82.66 19.65 37.25
CA ILE A 29 -83.28 19.02 36.08
C ILE A 29 -82.43 17.78 35.76
N THR A 30 -82.95 16.62 36.08
CA THR A 30 -82.36 15.34 35.73
C THR A 30 -82.64 15.02 34.25
N TYR A 31 -81.64 15.21 33.40
CA TYR A 31 -81.63 14.66 32.04
C TYR A 31 -81.30 13.17 32.12
N PRO A 32 -81.98 12.31 31.37
CA PRO A 32 -81.62 10.91 31.28
C PRO A 32 -80.25 10.82 30.57
N PRO A 33 -79.40 9.87 30.97
CA PRO A 33 -78.09 9.75 30.34
C PRO A 33 -78.25 9.45 28.84
N ALA A 34 -77.72 10.32 28.01
CA ALA A 34 -77.63 10.05 26.59
C ALA A 34 -76.83 8.74 26.43
N ARG A 35 -77.43 7.75 25.80
CA ARG A 35 -76.65 6.56 25.38
C ARG A 35 -75.63 7.01 24.32
N ILE A 36 -74.44 7.20 24.75
CA ILE A 36 -73.29 7.29 23.83
C ILE A 36 -73.13 5.86 23.27
N ASN A 37 -73.67 5.64 22.07
CA ASN A 37 -73.24 4.48 21.33
C ASN A 37 -71.70 4.68 21.06
N GLU A 38 -70.89 4.16 21.93
CA GLU A 38 -69.48 3.90 21.62
C GLU A 38 -69.48 2.92 20.47
N VAL A 39 -69.42 3.45 19.24
CA VAL A 39 -68.92 2.66 18.12
C VAL A 39 -67.42 2.43 18.49
N ALA A 40 -67.18 1.30 19.11
CA ALA A 40 -65.84 0.82 19.24
C ALA A 40 -65.32 0.61 17.83
N SER A 41 -64.66 1.63 17.27
CA SER A 41 -63.81 1.42 16.13
C SER A 41 -62.71 0.51 16.64
N ASP A 42 -62.68 -0.68 16.18
CA ASP A 42 -61.58 -1.65 16.42
C ASP A 42 -60.33 -1.15 15.64
N GLU A 43 -59.88 0.08 15.99
CA GLU A 43 -58.65 0.62 15.44
C GLU A 43 -57.52 -0.04 16.19
N THR A 44 -57.02 -1.12 15.62
CA THR A 44 -55.81 -1.77 16.11
C THR A 44 -54.65 -0.78 16.08
N GLU A 45 -54.05 -0.55 17.24
CA GLU A 45 -52.87 0.36 17.37
C GLU A 45 -51.72 -0.08 16.44
N PRO A 46 -50.99 0.86 15.82
CA PRO A 46 -49.88 0.48 14.93
C PRO A 46 -48.77 -0.23 15.69
N GLU A 47 -48.20 -1.23 15.04
CA GLU A 47 -47.12 -2.03 15.61
C GLU A 47 -45.98 -2.18 14.60
N PHE A 48 -44.75 -2.39 15.12
CA PHE A 48 -43.62 -2.71 14.26
C PHE A 48 -43.67 -4.18 13.85
N GLY A 49 -43.54 -4.45 12.55
CA GLY A 49 -43.52 -5.80 12.00
C GLY A 49 -42.20 -6.54 12.26
N GLY A 50 -41.27 -5.91 13.01
CA GLY A 50 -40.00 -6.49 13.41
C GLY A 50 -38.94 -5.43 13.65
N ALA A 51 -37.77 -5.86 14.15
CA ALA A 51 -36.62 -4.98 14.38
C ALA A 51 -35.98 -4.58 13.04
N ILE A 52 -35.49 -3.36 12.96
CA ILE A 52 -34.72 -2.88 11.81
C ILE A 52 -33.36 -3.60 11.77
N LYS A 53 -33.03 -4.19 10.64
CA LYS A 53 -31.77 -4.88 10.46
C LYS A 53 -30.62 -3.86 10.34
N ASN A 54 -29.52 -4.10 11.05
CA ASN A 54 -28.29 -3.32 10.88
C ASN A 54 -27.73 -3.58 9.49
N VAL A 55 -27.12 -2.54 8.89
CA VAL A 55 -26.51 -2.63 7.56
C VAL A 55 -25.07 -2.17 7.60
N THR A 56 -24.20 -2.86 6.87
CA THR A 56 -22.80 -2.49 6.69
C THR A 56 -22.60 -2.11 5.22
N VAL A 57 -22.09 -0.91 4.98
CA VAL A 57 -21.91 -0.40 3.62
C VAL A 57 -20.51 0.21 3.43
N PRO A 58 -19.89 0.02 2.27
CA PRO A 58 -18.64 0.72 1.96
C PRO A 58 -18.87 2.23 1.80
N LEU A 59 -17.85 3.00 2.17
CA LEU A 59 -17.80 4.45 1.96
C LEU A 59 -18.22 4.82 0.54
N GLY A 60 -19.07 5.83 0.38
CA GLY A 60 -19.55 6.33 -0.91
C GLY A 60 -20.71 5.56 -1.54
N ARG A 61 -21.13 4.44 -0.94
CA ARG A 61 -22.29 3.67 -1.41
C ARG A 61 -23.58 4.20 -0.78
N GLU A 62 -24.69 3.53 -1.03
CA GLU A 62 -25.99 3.85 -0.45
C GLU A 62 -26.31 2.89 0.69
N ALA A 63 -26.76 3.44 1.82
CA ALA A 63 -27.32 2.68 2.94
C ALA A 63 -28.84 2.77 2.90
N VAL A 64 -29.53 1.64 3.12
CA VAL A 64 -30.98 1.58 3.20
C VAL A 64 -31.38 0.86 4.49
N LEU A 65 -32.13 1.56 5.35
CA LEU A 65 -32.75 0.99 6.54
C LEU A 65 -34.24 0.88 6.30
N SER A 66 -34.83 -0.30 6.56
CA SER A 66 -36.22 -0.59 6.32
C SER A 66 -36.98 -0.75 7.63
N CYS A 67 -38.00 0.08 7.84
CA CYS A 67 -38.92 0.03 8.96
C CYS A 67 -40.26 -0.53 8.47
N VAL A 68 -40.71 -1.63 9.07
CA VAL A 68 -42.00 -2.23 8.73
C VAL A 68 -43.01 -1.89 9.82
N VAL A 69 -44.14 -1.30 9.42
CA VAL A 69 -45.20 -0.87 10.35
C VAL A 69 -46.53 -1.48 9.91
N ASP A 70 -47.18 -2.15 10.83
CA ASP A 70 -48.51 -2.74 10.64
C ASP A 70 -49.57 -1.82 11.26
N ASN A 71 -50.75 -1.78 10.65
CA ASN A 71 -51.92 -1.06 11.13
C ASN A 71 -51.66 0.44 11.36
N LEU A 72 -50.92 1.08 10.41
CA LEU A 72 -50.53 2.48 10.62
C LEU A 72 -51.69 3.44 10.75
N GLY A 73 -52.82 3.20 10.04
CA GLY A 73 -54.05 4.05 10.12
C GLY A 73 -53.72 5.53 9.86
N GLU A 74 -54.20 6.39 10.73
CA GLU A 74 -53.99 7.85 10.68
C GLU A 74 -52.66 8.30 11.28
N TYR A 75 -51.91 7.38 11.88
CA TYR A 75 -50.63 7.70 12.51
C TYR A 75 -49.54 7.98 11.45
N ARG A 76 -48.44 8.56 11.90
CA ARG A 76 -47.33 8.96 10.99
C ARG A 76 -46.00 8.37 11.45
N VAL A 77 -45.21 7.96 10.48
CA VAL A 77 -43.86 7.44 10.69
C VAL A 77 -42.85 8.60 10.53
N GLY A 78 -41.84 8.64 11.39
CA GLY A 78 -40.74 9.57 11.26
C GLY A 78 -39.41 8.86 11.40
N TRP A 79 -38.40 9.33 10.68
CA TRP A 79 -37.01 8.88 10.85
C TRP A 79 -36.19 9.94 11.58
N MET A 80 -35.36 9.51 12.51
CA MET A 80 -34.43 10.38 13.22
C MET A 80 -33.11 9.68 13.49
N GLN A 81 -32.04 10.47 13.61
CA GLN A 81 -30.74 9.98 14.05
C GLN A 81 -30.78 9.78 15.57
N ALA A 82 -30.42 8.58 16.02
CA ALA A 82 -30.62 8.20 17.42
C ALA A 82 -29.75 9.01 18.40
N ASP A 83 -28.48 9.22 18.05
CA ASP A 83 -27.50 9.85 18.93
C ASP A 83 -27.75 11.35 19.14
N THR A 84 -28.10 12.04 18.05
CA THR A 84 -28.31 13.49 18.05
C THR A 84 -29.79 13.89 18.21
N GLN A 85 -30.68 12.92 18.09
CA GLN A 85 -32.14 13.11 18.04
C GLN A 85 -32.58 14.06 16.90
N THR A 86 -31.76 14.16 15.86
CA THR A 86 -32.05 14.98 14.68
C THR A 86 -33.13 14.32 13.83
N ILE A 87 -34.24 15.03 13.58
CA ILE A 87 -35.34 14.55 12.73
C ILE A 87 -34.87 14.61 11.28
N LEU A 88 -34.95 13.47 10.58
CA LEU A 88 -34.60 13.34 9.17
C LEU A 88 -35.82 13.46 8.27
N SER A 89 -36.92 12.84 8.69
CA SER A 89 -38.17 12.91 7.94
C SER A 89 -39.40 12.84 8.85
N LEU A 90 -40.51 13.38 8.36
CA LEU A 90 -41.85 13.24 8.92
C LEU A 90 -42.74 12.65 7.83
N HIS A 91 -43.16 11.41 8.02
CA HIS A 91 -43.91 10.64 7.04
C HIS A 91 -43.11 10.57 5.72
N LYS A 92 -43.64 11.00 4.59
CA LYS A 92 -42.98 11.02 3.28
C LYS A 92 -42.11 12.27 3.05
N LYS A 93 -42.20 13.27 3.94
CA LYS A 93 -41.49 14.55 3.79
C LYS A 93 -40.13 14.52 4.47
N VAL A 94 -39.06 14.70 3.71
CA VAL A 94 -37.70 14.89 4.24
C VAL A 94 -37.63 16.30 4.85
N VAL A 95 -37.11 16.40 6.08
CA VAL A 95 -37.01 17.65 6.86
C VAL A 95 -35.60 18.14 6.97
N THR A 96 -34.64 17.18 6.99
CA THR A 96 -33.22 17.51 7.08
C THR A 96 -32.73 18.26 5.83
N GLN A 97 -31.75 19.15 6.02
CA GLN A 97 -31.06 19.83 4.92
C GLN A 97 -30.04 18.93 4.20
N ASN A 98 -29.80 17.72 4.71
CA ASN A 98 -28.86 16.76 4.09
C ASN A 98 -29.49 16.18 2.83
N THR A 99 -29.05 16.67 1.67
CA THR A 99 -29.57 16.27 0.33
C THR A 99 -29.31 14.80 -0.01
N ARG A 100 -28.45 14.12 0.75
CA ARG A 100 -28.15 12.69 0.56
C ARG A 100 -29.24 11.79 1.16
N VAL A 101 -30.09 12.35 2.03
CA VAL A 101 -31.16 11.64 2.72
C VAL A 101 -32.43 11.67 1.89
N SER A 102 -33.08 10.53 1.74
CA SER A 102 -34.40 10.41 1.13
C SER A 102 -35.18 9.29 1.80
N VAL A 103 -36.52 9.33 1.66
CA VAL A 103 -37.43 8.33 2.22
C VAL A 103 -38.30 7.79 1.08
N THR A 104 -38.47 6.46 1.03
CA THR A 104 -39.41 5.82 0.11
C THR A 104 -40.43 4.99 0.89
N HIS A 105 -41.61 4.88 0.29
CA HIS A 105 -42.74 4.11 0.81
C HIS A 105 -43.41 3.41 -0.38
N ASP A 106 -42.70 2.40 -0.87
CA ASP A 106 -43.07 1.69 -2.11
C ASP A 106 -44.05 0.55 -1.85
N GLU A 107 -44.04 0.05 -0.61
CA GLU A 107 -44.95 -1.00 -0.13
C GLU A 107 -45.79 -0.44 1.04
N PRO A 108 -47.06 -0.82 1.19
CA PRO A 108 -47.93 -0.24 2.21
C PRO A 108 -47.45 -0.30 3.66
N ARG A 109 -46.60 -1.31 3.96
CA ARG A 109 -46.06 -1.52 5.32
C ARG A 109 -44.63 -1.05 5.51
N ARG A 110 -43.91 -0.71 4.41
CA ARG A 110 -42.45 -0.53 4.45
C ARG A 110 -42.02 0.92 4.25
N TRP A 111 -41.29 1.45 5.19
CA TRP A 111 -40.74 2.81 5.21
C TRP A 111 -39.22 2.72 5.15
N ASN A 112 -38.63 3.10 4.03
CA ASN A 112 -37.17 3.00 3.81
C ASN A 112 -36.53 4.36 3.97
N LEU A 113 -35.48 4.41 4.82
CA LEU A 113 -34.56 5.54 4.91
C LEU A 113 -33.38 5.24 4.02
N HIS A 114 -33.10 6.11 3.06
CA HIS A 114 -31.97 6.04 2.14
C HIS A 114 -30.96 7.12 2.48
N ILE A 115 -29.68 6.74 2.60
CA ILE A 115 -28.56 7.68 2.73
C ILE A 115 -27.59 7.37 1.60
N ARG A 116 -27.53 8.25 0.61
CA ARG A 116 -26.67 8.11 -0.58
C ARG A 116 -25.27 8.65 -0.30
N MET A 117 -24.26 8.10 -1.01
CA MET A 117 -22.87 8.53 -0.87
C MET A 117 -22.46 8.61 0.61
N VAL A 118 -22.62 7.49 1.30
CA VAL A 118 -22.40 7.38 2.74
C VAL A 118 -20.99 7.85 3.10
N LYS A 119 -20.90 8.68 4.13
CA LYS A 119 -19.66 9.18 4.73
C LYS A 119 -19.38 8.45 6.04
N GLU A 120 -18.18 8.51 6.51
CA GLU A 120 -17.79 7.93 7.81
C GLU A 120 -18.62 8.53 8.97
N SER A 121 -18.97 9.82 8.87
CA SER A 121 -19.82 10.53 9.84
C SER A 121 -21.27 10.05 9.87
N ASP A 122 -21.70 9.25 8.89
CA ASP A 122 -23.06 8.68 8.87
C ASP A 122 -23.15 7.36 9.65
N ARG A 123 -22.01 6.84 10.15
CA ARG A 123 -21.97 5.69 11.05
C ARG A 123 -22.75 6.02 12.31
N GLY A 124 -23.67 5.13 12.71
CA GLY A 124 -24.49 5.34 13.89
C GLY A 124 -25.85 4.70 13.76
N CYS A 125 -26.72 4.94 14.74
CA CYS A 125 -28.04 4.34 14.79
C CYS A 125 -29.12 5.34 14.39
N TYR A 126 -30.15 4.83 13.72
CA TYR A 126 -31.29 5.59 13.21
C TYR A 126 -32.56 4.98 13.73
N MET A 127 -33.46 5.81 14.23
CA MET A 127 -34.74 5.39 14.79
C MET A 127 -35.89 5.66 13.82
N CYS A 128 -36.75 4.65 13.67
CA CYS A 128 -38.05 4.76 13.08
C CYS A 128 -39.06 4.93 14.22
N GLN A 129 -39.89 5.94 14.17
CA GLN A 129 -40.77 6.33 15.24
C GLN A 129 -42.20 6.52 14.71
N ILE A 130 -43.22 6.07 15.49
CA ILE A 130 -44.64 6.27 15.22
C ILE A 130 -45.19 7.24 16.26
N ASN A 131 -45.98 8.23 15.83
CA ASN A 131 -46.56 9.28 16.68
C ASN A 131 -47.78 8.82 17.46
N THR A 132 -47.71 7.66 18.09
CA THR A 132 -48.71 7.18 19.04
C THR A 132 -48.65 7.99 20.34
N ALA A 133 -49.68 7.91 21.18
CA ALA A 133 -49.74 8.61 22.48
C ALA A 133 -48.48 8.28 23.34
N LEU A 134 -48.09 7.03 23.34
CA LEU A 134 -46.80 6.57 23.90
C LEU A 134 -45.88 6.24 22.74
N MET A 135 -45.14 7.23 22.24
CA MET A 135 -44.28 7.14 21.05
C MET A 135 -43.54 5.81 20.91
N LYS A 136 -44.05 4.97 19.97
CA LYS A 136 -43.39 3.69 19.67
C LYS A 136 -42.16 3.95 18.79
N LYS A 137 -41.05 3.25 19.07
CA LYS A 137 -39.78 3.43 18.33
C LYS A 137 -39.02 2.12 18.19
N THR A 138 -38.36 1.95 17.05
CA THR A 138 -37.41 0.87 16.77
C THR A 138 -36.20 1.46 16.09
N GLN A 139 -35.02 0.80 16.19
CA GLN A 139 -33.80 1.33 15.63
C GLN A 139 -33.00 0.29 14.87
N GLY A 140 -32.23 0.75 13.89
CA GLY A 140 -31.24 -0.01 13.18
C GLY A 140 -30.00 0.85 12.98
N CYS A 141 -28.83 0.22 12.87
CA CYS A 141 -27.57 0.94 12.79
C CYS A 141 -26.89 0.73 11.44
N ILE A 142 -26.20 1.78 11.00
CA ILE A 142 -25.36 1.78 9.81
C ILE A 142 -23.93 1.70 10.28
N ASP A 143 -23.20 0.67 9.82
CA ASP A 143 -21.75 0.59 9.93
C ASP A 143 -21.13 0.95 8.57
N VAL A 144 -20.10 1.81 8.59
CA VAL A 144 -19.47 2.32 7.37
C VAL A 144 -18.05 1.73 7.25
N HIS A 145 -17.85 0.92 6.24
CA HIS A 145 -16.55 0.34 5.94
C HIS A 145 -15.73 1.31 5.09
N VAL A 146 -14.49 1.61 5.56
CA VAL A 146 -13.56 2.54 4.92
C VAL A 146 -12.36 1.75 4.41
N PRO A 147 -12.04 1.80 3.09
CA PRO A 147 -10.87 1.10 2.58
C PRO A 147 -9.58 1.64 3.18
N PRO A 148 -8.49 0.84 3.16
CA PRO A 148 -7.23 1.30 3.74
C PRO A 148 -6.63 2.46 2.96
N ASN A 149 -5.94 3.34 3.68
CA ASN A 149 -5.16 4.44 3.12
C ASN A 149 -3.86 4.57 3.91
N ILE A 150 -2.70 4.53 3.23
CA ILE A 150 -1.39 4.66 3.87
C ILE A 150 -1.13 6.14 4.17
N ILE A 151 -0.69 6.42 5.40
CA ILE A 151 -0.35 7.77 5.86
C ILE A 151 1.12 8.02 5.55
N ASP A 152 1.39 8.79 4.51
CA ASP A 152 2.75 8.99 3.99
C ASP A 152 3.69 9.64 5.02
N GLU A 153 3.21 10.59 5.80
CA GLU A 153 3.99 11.31 6.81
C GLU A 153 4.46 10.41 7.96
N GLN A 154 3.77 9.28 8.18
CA GLN A 154 4.07 8.31 9.24
C GLN A 154 4.66 7.02 8.69
N THR A 155 4.90 6.96 7.39
CA THR A 155 5.42 5.78 6.70
C THR A 155 6.80 6.10 6.13
N SER A 156 7.76 5.20 6.36
CA SER A 156 9.13 5.35 5.86
C SER A 156 9.18 5.63 4.36
N GLY A 157 10.06 6.52 3.94
CA GLY A 157 10.47 6.72 2.56
C GLY A 157 11.68 5.86 2.22
N ASP A 158 12.26 6.07 1.03
CA ASP A 158 13.50 5.42 0.60
C ASP A 158 14.63 5.72 1.58
N VAL A 159 15.43 4.70 1.87
CA VAL A 159 16.48 4.78 2.91
C VAL A 159 17.80 4.21 2.39
N THR A 160 18.90 4.86 2.78
CA THR A 160 20.27 4.37 2.54
C THR A 160 20.96 4.15 3.88
N VAL A 161 21.47 2.95 4.09
CA VAL A 161 22.17 2.55 5.32
C VAL A 161 23.55 1.98 5.00
N PRO A 162 24.57 2.22 5.83
CA PRO A 162 25.86 1.56 5.70
C PRO A 162 25.78 0.04 5.83
N ASP A 163 26.63 -0.68 5.11
CA ASP A 163 26.72 -2.15 5.18
C ASP A 163 27.02 -2.59 6.63
N GLY A 164 26.21 -3.48 7.16
CA GLY A 164 26.30 -4.00 8.53
C GLY A 164 25.49 -3.26 9.57
N GLU A 165 24.90 -2.12 9.25
CA GLU A 165 24.01 -1.40 10.16
C GLU A 165 22.57 -1.95 10.12
N SER A 166 21.73 -1.47 11.02
CA SER A 166 20.32 -1.92 11.13
C SER A 166 19.38 -0.80 10.74
N VAL A 167 18.25 -1.14 10.16
CA VAL A 167 17.20 -0.18 9.77
C VAL A 167 15.82 -0.73 10.15
N THR A 168 14.96 0.15 10.63
CA THR A 168 13.54 -0.14 10.89
C THR A 168 12.70 0.65 9.90
N LEU A 169 11.93 -0.07 9.08
CA LEU A 169 10.93 0.53 8.21
C LEU A 169 9.60 0.53 8.95
N THR A 170 8.90 1.66 8.92
CA THR A 170 7.58 1.82 9.54
C THR A 170 6.52 2.06 8.46
N CYS A 171 5.31 1.59 8.73
CA CYS A 171 4.17 1.80 7.84
C CYS A 171 2.90 1.96 8.66
N THR A 172 2.20 3.07 8.44
CA THR A 172 0.96 3.40 9.12
C THR A 172 -0.16 3.56 8.10
N ALA A 173 -1.32 2.96 8.42
CA ALA A 173 -2.49 3.10 7.56
C ALA A 173 -3.74 3.31 8.42
N ASN A 174 -4.66 4.12 7.90
CA ASN A 174 -6.01 4.28 8.42
C ASN A 174 -7.00 3.52 7.55
N GLY A 175 -8.23 3.35 8.07
CA GLY A 175 -9.31 2.60 7.45
C GLY A 175 -10.17 1.93 8.51
N TYR A 176 -11.35 1.45 8.10
CA TYR A 176 -12.23 0.73 9.02
C TYR A 176 -12.91 -0.45 8.30
N PRO A 177 -12.78 -1.67 8.83
CA PRO A 177 -11.99 -2.06 10.01
C PRO A 177 -10.51 -1.70 9.91
N LYS A 178 -9.80 -1.69 11.06
CA LYS A 178 -8.37 -1.29 11.12
C LYS A 178 -7.53 -2.14 10.16
N PRO A 179 -6.75 -1.52 9.26
CA PRO A 179 -5.95 -2.27 8.30
C PRO A 179 -4.84 -3.10 8.96
N ARG A 180 -4.64 -4.28 8.40
CA ARG A 180 -3.49 -5.15 8.70
C ARG A 180 -2.37 -4.78 7.74
N ILE A 181 -1.16 -4.59 8.28
CA ILE A 181 0.04 -4.26 7.50
C ILE A 181 0.84 -5.55 7.25
N VAL A 182 1.22 -5.77 5.99
CA VAL A 182 2.05 -6.91 5.56
C VAL A 182 3.21 -6.38 4.71
N TRP A 183 4.43 -6.78 5.08
CA TRP A 183 5.64 -6.46 4.34
C TRP A 183 6.03 -7.60 3.41
N LYS A 184 6.42 -7.26 2.16
CA LYS A 184 6.96 -8.20 1.16
C LYS A 184 8.13 -7.54 0.42
N ARG A 185 8.99 -8.37 -0.19
CA ARG A 185 9.99 -7.87 -1.16
C ARG A 185 9.39 -7.90 -2.56
N GLU A 186 9.74 -6.88 -3.34
CA GLU A 186 9.34 -6.80 -4.75
C GLU A 186 9.92 -7.98 -5.54
N GLY A 187 9.21 -8.43 -6.57
CA GLY A 187 9.64 -9.56 -7.39
C GLY A 187 9.49 -10.95 -6.74
N GLY A 188 8.82 -11.02 -5.58
CA GLY A 188 8.63 -12.29 -4.87
C GLY A 188 9.85 -12.81 -4.12
N GLU A 189 10.88 -11.98 -3.98
CA GLU A 189 12.07 -12.33 -3.20
C GLU A 189 11.73 -12.44 -1.70
N LYS A 190 12.47 -13.30 -1.01
CA LYS A 190 12.28 -13.50 0.44
C LYS A 190 12.96 -12.42 1.25
N ILE A 191 12.30 -11.97 2.30
CA ILE A 191 12.86 -11.06 3.30
C ILE A 191 13.86 -11.85 4.15
N ILE A 192 15.08 -11.32 4.29
CA ILE A 192 16.13 -11.94 5.08
C ILE A 192 16.11 -11.30 6.47
N LEU A 193 15.70 -12.04 7.47
CA LEU A 193 15.75 -11.63 8.86
C LEU A 193 16.95 -12.29 9.52
N LYS A 194 17.66 -11.56 10.38
CA LYS A 194 18.75 -12.10 11.18
C LYS A 194 18.29 -12.13 12.65
N PRO A 195 17.82 -13.25 13.16
CA PRO A 195 17.58 -13.36 14.60
C PRO A 195 18.90 -13.29 15.37
N ALA A 196 18.82 -12.98 16.65
CA ALA A 196 20.00 -12.75 17.49
C ALA A 196 20.96 -13.97 17.60
N LYS A 197 20.51 -15.14 17.18
CA LYS A 197 21.29 -16.39 17.23
C LYS A 197 21.43 -17.06 15.85
N ARG A 198 22.60 -16.90 15.25
CA ARG A 198 23.27 -17.67 14.20
C ARG A 198 22.63 -17.97 12.84
N GLU A 199 21.32 -18.08 12.65
CA GLU A 199 20.77 -18.52 11.37
C GLU A 199 19.97 -17.44 10.65
N ARG A 200 20.22 -17.26 9.35
CA ARG A 200 19.47 -16.31 8.51
C ARG A 200 18.10 -16.90 8.17
N THR A 201 17.07 -16.39 8.82
CA THR A 201 15.70 -16.78 8.48
C THR A 201 15.25 -16.01 7.23
N LYS A 202 14.77 -16.75 6.24
CA LYS A 202 14.18 -16.18 5.03
C LYS A 202 12.67 -16.39 5.06
N VAL A 203 11.91 -15.30 5.04
CA VAL A 203 10.44 -15.34 5.08
C VAL A 203 9.85 -14.65 3.84
N GLU A 204 8.68 -15.07 3.43
CA GLU A 204 7.98 -14.50 2.28
C GLU A 204 7.31 -13.16 2.63
N SER A 205 6.86 -13.04 3.88
CA SER A 205 6.22 -11.83 4.38
C SER A 205 6.42 -11.67 5.87
N VAL A 206 6.25 -10.43 6.35
CA VAL A 206 6.28 -10.08 7.78
C VAL A 206 5.03 -9.25 8.06
N GLU A 207 4.30 -9.57 9.11
CA GLU A 207 3.14 -8.80 9.56
C GLU A 207 3.53 -7.82 10.65
N GLY A 208 2.90 -6.66 10.63
CA GLY A 208 3.05 -5.64 11.65
C GLY A 208 3.41 -4.27 11.09
N PRO A 209 3.26 -3.22 11.91
CA PRO A 209 3.49 -1.85 11.47
C PRO A 209 4.95 -1.50 11.23
N SER A 210 5.88 -2.37 11.64
CA SER A 210 7.31 -2.14 11.45
C SER A 210 8.02 -3.40 10.98
N LEU A 211 9.03 -3.21 10.11
CA LEU A 211 9.93 -4.25 9.62
C LEU A 211 11.35 -3.91 10.09
N ASN A 212 11.91 -4.75 10.95
CA ASN A 212 13.26 -4.58 11.50
C ASN A 212 14.25 -5.42 10.69
N LEU A 213 15.16 -4.75 9.99
CA LEU A 213 16.25 -5.39 9.26
C LEU A 213 17.55 -5.13 10.03
N THR A 214 18.08 -6.18 10.64
CA THR A 214 19.29 -6.09 11.47
C THR A 214 20.54 -6.48 10.69
N ARG A 215 21.61 -5.69 10.83
CA ARG A 215 22.92 -5.91 10.19
C ARG A 215 22.75 -6.13 8.69
N VAL A 216 22.13 -5.14 8.05
CA VAL A 216 21.76 -5.18 6.62
C VAL A 216 23.02 -5.29 5.77
N ASN A 217 22.95 -6.07 4.70
CA ASN A 217 24.03 -6.22 3.73
C ASN A 217 23.51 -6.05 2.31
N ARG A 218 24.45 -5.99 1.36
CA ARG A 218 24.13 -5.74 -0.08
C ARG A 218 23.10 -6.70 -0.68
N LYS A 219 22.94 -7.92 -0.15
CA LYS A 219 21.92 -8.90 -0.61
C LYS A 219 20.50 -8.57 -0.16
N GLN A 220 20.35 -7.69 0.84
CA GLN A 220 19.07 -7.21 1.34
C GLN A 220 18.66 -5.89 0.68
N MET A 221 19.53 -5.31 -0.13
CA MET A 221 19.25 -4.13 -0.94
C MET A 221 18.12 -4.41 -1.93
N GLY A 222 17.24 -3.43 -2.14
CA GLY A 222 16.11 -3.57 -3.06
C GLY A 222 14.82 -2.99 -2.52
N ALA A 223 13.74 -3.21 -3.25
CA ALA A 223 12.43 -2.64 -2.93
C ALA A 223 11.64 -3.53 -1.97
N TYR A 224 11.15 -2.92 -0.91
CA TYR A 224 10.23 -3.49 0.06
C TYR A 224 8.87 -2.85 -0.12
N GLN A 225 7.82 -3.65 0.01
CA GLN A 225 6.44 -3.21 -0.17
C GLN A 225 5.71 -3.30 1.16
N CYS A 226 5.19 -2.18 1.64
CA CYS A 226 4.22 -2.13 2.72
C CYS A 226 2.83 -2.25 2.10
N ILE A 227 2.07 -3.27 2.45
CA ILE A 227 0.72 -3.54 1.95
C ILE A 227 -0.27 -3.41 3.11
N ALA A 228 -1.25 -2.51 2.98
CA ALA A 228 -2.32 -2.32 3.95
C ALA A 228 -3.63 -2.88 3.38
N GLN A 229 -4.31 -3.73 4.16
CA GLN A 229 -5.56 -4.37 3.74
C GLN A 229 -6.49 -4.58 4.94
N ASN A 230 -7.80 -4.40 4.75
CA ASN A 230 -8.83 -4.58 5.80
C ASN A 230 -10.12 -5.22 5.29
N GLU A 231 -10.03 -6.06 4.26
CA GLU A 231 -11.18 -6.73 3.60
C GLU A 231 -12.09 -5.79 2.81
N VAL A 232 -11.85 -4.47 2.85
CA VAL A 232 -12.57 -3.47 2.05
C VAL A 232 -11.67 -3.09 0.88
N PRO A 233 -11.99 -3.49 -0.35
CA PRO A 233 -11.14 -3.18 -1.50
C PRO A 233 -11.18 -1.69 -1.88
N PRO A 234 -10.09 -1.17 -2.51
CA PRO A 234 -8.86 -1.86 -2.83
C PRO A 234 -7.86 -1.88 -1.68
N ALA A 235 -7.03 -2.92 -1.59
CA ALA A 235 -5.84 -2.89 -0.76
C ALA A 235 -4.85 -1.85 -1.34
N VAL A 236 -4.08 -1.19 -0.50
CA VAL A 236 -3.11 -0.17 -0.92
C VAL A 236 -1.69 -0.59 -0.56
N MET A 237 -0.71 -0.10 -1.33
CA MET A 237 0.69 -0.48 -1.19
C MET A 237 1.60 0.73 -1.37
N LYS A 238 2.65 0.81 -0.52
CA LYS A 238 3.74 1.77 -0.68
C LYS A 238 5.04 1.01 -0.90
N ARG A 239 5.79 1.41 -1.92
CA ARG A 239 7.11 0.88 -2.27
C ARG A 239 8.18 1.71 -1.58
N ILE A 240 9.13 1.06 -0.91
CA ILE A 240 10.22 1.69 -0.16
C ILE A 240 11.53 1.04 -0.62
N MET A 241 12.46 1.82 -1.15
CA MET A 241 13.78 1.34 -1.58
C MET A 241 14.75 1.36 -0.40
N VAL A 242 15.32 0.21 -0.11
CA VAL A 242 16.44 0.07 0.86
C VAL A 242 17.73 -0.03 0.08
N ASN A 243 18.58 0.97 0.19
CA ASN A 243 19.92 1.01 -0.38
C ASN A 243 20.95 0.72 0.72
N VAL A 244 21.98 -0.05 0.37
CA VAL A 244 23.08 -0.36 1.29
C VAL A 244 24.33 0.28 0.74
N ALA A 245 24.90 1.22 1.49
CA ALA A 245 26.11 1.95 1.09
C ALA A 245 27.35 1.17 1.51
N PHE A 246 28.27 0.92 0.55
CA PHE A 246 29.52 0.21 0.80
C PHE A 246 30.62 0.63 -0.17
N ALA A 247 31.86 0.47 0.28
CA ALA A 247 33.08 0.76 -0.50
C ALA A 247 33.18 -0.16 -1.72
N PRO A 248 33.82 0.28 -2.83
CA PRO A 248 34.07 -0.59 -3.96
C PRO A 248 34.88 -1.81 -3.58
N SER A 249 34.50 -2.95 -4.15
CA SER A 249 35.23 -4.21 -4.08
C SER A 249 35.42 -4.70 -5.51
N ILE A 250 36.64 -5.00 -5.91
CA ILE A 250 36.95 -5.47 -7.27
C ILE A 250 37.37 -6.92 -7.20
N GLN A 251 36.83 -7.72 -8.10
CA GLN A 251 37.22 -9.12 -8.29
C GLN A 251 37.75 -9.30 -9.71
N VAL A 252 38.90 -9.93 -9.82
CA VAL A 252 39.51 -10.28 -11.09
C VAL A 252 39.59 -11.80 -11.20
N ARG A 253 38.97 -12.35 -12.23
CA ARG A 253 38.97 -13.80 -12.44
C ARG A 253 40.35 -14.34 -12.80
N ASN A 254 41.09 -13.59 -13.64
CA ASN A 254 42.41 -13.96 -14.13
C ASN A 254 43.37 -12.80 -13.95
N GLN A 255 44.28 -12.92 -12.99
CA GLN A 255 45.33 -11.90 -12.73
C GLN A 255 46.45 -11.95 -13.72
N LEU A 256 46.55 -13.03 -14.53
CA LEU A 256 47.60 -13.19 -15.54
C LEU A 256 46.93 -13.66 -16.84
N VAL A 257 46.99 -12.82 -17.88
CA VAL A 257 46.29 -13.06 -19.15
C VAL A 257 47.31 -12.99 -20.32
N GLY A 258 47.37 -14.05 -21.09
CA GLY A 258 48.24 -14.14 -22.25
C GLY A 258 47.50 -14.03 -23.58
N SER A 259 48.17 -13.52 -24.60
CA SER A 259 47.66 -13.50 -25.97
C SER A 259 48.84 -13.47 -26.96
N PRO A 260 48.69 -14.04 -28.17
CA PRO A 260 49.65 -13.88 -29.23
C PRO A 260 49.75 -12.40 -29.66
N LEU A 261 50.90 -11.97 -30.13
CA LEU A 261 51.05 -10.66 -30.77
C LEU A 261 50.15 -10.56 -32.01
N ASN A 262 49.68 -9.36 -32.33
CA ASN A 262 48.79 -9.02 -33.44
C ASN A 262 47.40 -9.62 -33.30
N SER A 263 46.97 -10.01 -32.07
CA SER A 263 45.60 -10.41 -31.74
C SER A 263 45.02 -9.47 -30.72
N ASP A 264 43.71 -9.54 -30.50
CA ASP A 264 42.99 -8.73 -29.50
C ASP A 264 43.05 -9.43 -28.13
N LEU A 265 43.17 -8.67 -27.10
CA LEU A 265 43.27 -9.17 -25.72
C LEU A 265 42.16 -8.54 -24.81
N UNK A 266 41.25 -8.94 -23.89
CA UNK A 266 40.42 -8.64 -23.21
C UNK A 266 40.76 -8.82 -21.99
N LEU A 267 40.54 -8.03 -21.24
CA LEU A 267 40.70 -8.00 -19.78
C LEU A 267 39.36 -7.65 -19.14
N SER A 268 39.02 -8.24 -18.01
CA SER A 268 37.75 -7.94 -17.33
C SER A 268 37.88 -7.90 -15.81
N CYS A 269 37.16 -6.95 -15.19
CA CYS A 269 37.05 -6.78 -13.73
C CYS A 269 35.58 -6.71 -13.35
N GLU A 270 35.19 -7.39 -12.27
CA GLU A 270 33.88 -7.33 -11.67
C GLU A 270 33.92 -6.43 -10.44
N VAL A 271 33.15 -5.36 -10.45
CA VAL A 271 33.10 -4.34 -9.39
C VAL A 271 31.75 -4.43 -8.67
N GLU A 272 31.76 -4.47 -7.35
CA GLU A 272 30.59 -4.26 -6.50
C GLU A 272 30.77 -2.97 -5.72
N ALA A 273 29.81 -2.05 -5.83
CA ALA A 273 29.83 -0.78 -5.12
C ALA A 273 28.46 -0.12 -5.06
N HIS A 274 28.20 0.58 -3.97
CA HIS A 274 27.05 1.50 -3.88
C HIS A 274 27.39 2.62 -2.89
N PRO A 275 27.22 3.89 -3.26
CA PRO A 275 26.72 4.43 -4.53
C PRO A 275 27.55 4.01 -5.75
N LYS A 276 26.95 4.14 -6.94
CA LYS A 276 27.59 3.75 -8.21
C LYS A 276 28.99 4.34 -8.32
N PRO A 277 30.04 3.51 -8.59
CA PRO A 277 31.38 4.00 -8.69
C PRO A 277 31.67 4.64 -10.04
N ILE A 278 32.68 5.53 -10.05
CA ILE A 278 33.40 5.92 -11.26
C ILE A 278 34.44 4.84 -11.51
N THR A 279 34.50 4.26 -12.72
CA THR A 279 35.37 3.17 -13.09
C THR A 279 36.27 3.57 -14.25
N PHE A 280 37.53 3.14 -14.21
CA PHE A 280 38.48 3.39 -15.29
C PHE A 280 39.67 2.41 -15.26
N TRP A 281 40.43 2.39 -16.33
CA TRP A 281 41.64 1.55 -16.47
C TRP A 281 42.88 2.41 -16.49
N LYS A 282 43.98 1.91 -15.87
CA LYS A 282 45.33 2.47 -15.94
C LYS A 282 46.30 1.44 -16.54
N LYS A 283 47.40 1.88 -17.13
CA LYS A 283 48.50 1.03 -17.65
C LYS A 283 49.79 1.29 -16.90
N ASN A 284 50.46 0.23 -16.46
CA ASN A 284 51.82 0.27 -15.85
C ASN A 284 51.93 1.25 -14.67
N ASN A 285 50.90 1.31 -13.82
CA ASN A 285 50.81 2.20 -12.65
C ASN A 285 50.90 3.71 -12.99
N ASN A 286 50.82 4.05 -14.26
CA ASN A 286 50.71 5.48 -14.66
C ASN A 286 49.37 6.03 -14.18
N GLU A 287 49.34 7.29 -13.79
CA GLU A 287 48.11 7.97 -13.42
C GLU A 287 47.21 8.25 -14.62
N ILE A 288 47.75 8.05 -15.83
CA ILE A 288 46.99 8.29 -17.07
C ILE A 288 45.92 7.23 -17.28
N MET A 289 44.73 7.68 -17.36
CA MET A 289 43.53 6.85 -17.61
C MET A 289 43.52 6.39 -19.07
N ILE A 290 43.20 5.11 -19.29
CA ILE A 290 42.96 4.55 -20.63
C ILE A 290 41.61 5.02 -21.14
N ILE A 291 41.59 5.64 -22.30
CA ILE A 291 40.41 6.20 -22.94
C ILE A 291 39.99 5.33 -24.14
N ASP A 292 38.70 5.24 -24.40
CA ASP A 292 38.17 4.53 -25.56
C ASP A 292 38.68 5.14 -26.87
N GLY A 293 39.13 4.30 -27.77
CA GLY A 293 39.76 4.75 -29.01
C GLY A 293 40.13 3.57 -29.94
N PRO A 294 40.91 3.86 -30.99
CA PRO A 294 41.26 2.80 -31.96
C PRO A 294 42.11 1.68 -31.37
N LYS A 295 42.94 1.94 -30.40
CA LYS A 295 43.83 0.97 -29.74
C LYS A 295 43.10 0.24 -28.59
N TYR A 296 42.35 0.98 -27.78
CA TYR A 296 41.69 0.50 -26.58
C TYR A 296 40.18 0.63 -26.73
N LYS A 297 39.41 -0.43 -26.47
CA LYS A 297 37.97 -0.39 -26.39
C LYS A 297 37.53 -0.64 -24.94
N VAL A 298 36.96 0.39 -24.32
CA VAL A 298 36.49 0.31 -22.92
C VAL A 298 34.98 0.07 -22.93
N ARG A 299 34.52 -0.92 -22.19
CA ARG A 299 33.09 -1.23 -22.02
C ARG A 299 32.73 -1.37 -20.54
N GLU A 300 31.58 -0.86 -20.18
CA GLU A 300 31.03 -0.97 -18.84
C GLU A 300 29.57 -1.47 -18.95
N LYS A 301 29.23 -2.45 -18.14
CA LYS A 301 27.85 -2.94 -18.03
C LYS A 301 27.49 -3.01 -16.55
N THR A 302 26.52 -2.19 -16.14
CA THR A 302 26.05 -2.10 -14.74
C THR A 302 24.68 -2.75 -14.58
N HIS A 303 24.54 -3.53 -13.53
CA HIS A 303 23.26 -4.10 -13.09
C HIS A 303 23.19 -4.03 -11.56
N SER A 304 22.26 -3.20 -11.04
CA SER A 304 22.16 -2.91 -9.62
C SER A 304 23.48 -2.37 -9.07
N TYR A 305 24.10 -3.02 -8.09
CA TYR A 305 25.38 -2.63 -7.51
C TYR A 305 26.58 -3.36 -8.13
N HIS A 306 26.38 -4.21 -9.15
CA HIS A 306 27.43 -4.90 -9.90
C HIS A 306 27.77 -4.15 -11.18
N THR A 307 29.04 -3.90 -11.43
CA THR A 307 29.54 -3.30 -12.66
C THR A 307 30.62 -4.20 -13.25
N ASN A 308 30.43 -4.64 -14.49
CA ASN A 308 31.46 -5.40 -15.23
C ASN A 308 32.19 -4.45 -16.15
N MET A 309 33.49 -4.29 -15.90
CA MET A 309 34.41 -3.48 -16.69
C MET A 309 35.18 -4.39 -17.65
N THR A 310 35.19 -4.04 -18.92
CA THR A 310 35.99 -4.76 -19.94
C THR A 310 36.87 -3.80 -20.70
N LEU A 311 38.14 -4.17 -20.81
CA LEU A 311 39.15 -3.50 -21.65
C LEU A 311 39.54 -4.45 -22.77
N ILE A 312 39.36 -4.03 -24.01
CA ILE A 312 39.83 -4.78 -25.19
C ILE A 312 41.03 -4.00 -25.76
N ILE A 313 42.19 -4.65 -25.79
CA ILE A 313 43.41 -4.13 -26.39
C ILE A 313 43.52 -4.72 -27.80
N ARG A 314 43.36 -3.88 -28.81
CA ARG A 314 43.38 -4.31 -30.21
C ARG A 314 44.81 -4.41 -30.74
N ASP A 315 45.06 -5.40 -31.61
CA ASP A 315 46.31 -5.61 -32.31
C ASP A 315 47.50 -5.54 -31.32
N LEU A 316 47.54 -6.49 -30.38
CA LEU A 316 48.48 -6.53 -29.25
C LEU A 316 49.93 -6.44 -29.76
N LYS A 317 50.67 -5.41 -29.32
CA LYS A 317 52.09 -5.24 -29.64
C LYS A 317 52.94 -5.55 -28.40
N LYS A 318 54.23 -5.78 -28.60
CA LYS A 318 55.17 -6.06 -27.50
C LYS A 318 55.20 -4.95 -26.46
N GLU A 319 55.01 -3.69 -26.88
CA GLU A 319 54.93 -2.51 -26.04
C GLU A 319 53.64 -2.45 -25.17
N ASP A 320 52.62 -3.23 -25.52
CA ASP A 320 51.38 -3.31 -24.77
C ASP A 320 51.44 -4.33 -23.62
N ILE A 321 52.44 -5.20 -23.64
CA ILE A 321 52.68 -6.15 -22.56
C ILE A 321 53.03 -5.40 -21.30
N GLY A 322 52.33 -5.67 -20.19
CA GLY A 322 52.55 -4.97 -18.93
C GLY A 322 51.44 -5.21 -17.93
N THR A 323 51.30 -4.31 -16.97
CA THR A 323 50.29 -4.37 -15.93
C THR A 323 49.16 -3.38 -16.24
N TYR A 324 47.93 -3.87 -16.23
CA TYR A 324 46.72 -3.07 -16.37
C TYR A 324 45.97 -3.08 -15.05
N THR A 325 45.61 -1.91 -14.55
CA THR A 325 44.90 -1.75 -13.27
C THR A 325 43.46 -1.29 -13.53
N CYS A 326 42.51 -2.04 -13.03
CA CYS A 326 41.13 -1.56 -12.97
C CYS A 326 40.90 -0.81 -11.66
N VAL A 327 40.30 0.35 -11.76
CA VAL A 327 40.08 1.27 -10.64
C VAL A 327 38.57 1.54 -10.52
N ALA A 328 38.07 1.48 -9.30
CA ALA A 328 36.67 1.85 -8.98
C ALA A 328 36.67 2.78 -7.77
N ARG A 329 36.01 3.91 -7.90
CA ARG A 329 35.96 4.93 -6.84
C ARG A 329 34.52 5.42 -6.63
N ASN A 330 34.05 5.40 -5.39
CA ASN A 330 32.78 6.03 -5.01
C ASN A 330 33.01 7.07 -3.89
N SER A 331 31.93 7.60 -3.30
CA SER A 331 32.04 8.60 -2.23
C SER A 331 32.62 8.05 -0.92
N ILE A 332 32.75 6.73 -0.80
CA ILE A 332 33.21 6.08 0.42
C ILE A 332 34.69 5.76 0.34
N SER A 333 35.15 5.19 -0.80
CA SER A 333 36.57 4.74 -0.94
C SER A 333 36.93 4.50 -2.41
N THR A 334 38.18 4.11 -2.61
CA THR A 334 38.74 3.66 -3.90
C THR A 334 39.29 2.24 -3.75
N ALA A 335 39.06 1.41 -4.75
CA ALA A 335 39.64 0.07 -4.87
C ALA A 335 40.38 -0.06 -6.21
N GLU A 336 41.49 -0.80 -6.21
CA GLU A 336 42.32 -1.07 -7.39
C GLU A 336 42.70 -2.55 -7.42
N GLU A 337 42.66 -3.16 -8.60
CA GLU A 337 43.15 -4.53 -8.84
C GLU A 337 43.95 -4.60 -10.15
N GLN A 338 44.97 -5.44 -10.17
CA GLN A 338 45.94 -5.52 -11.26
C GLN A 338 45.79 -6.81 -12.06
N ILE A 339 45.92 -6.69 -13.39
CA ILE A 339 46.03 -7.80 -14.32
C ILE A 339 47.32 -7.65 -15.10
N ARG A 340 48.16 -8.68 -15.07
CA ARG A 340 49.41 -8.71 -15.85
C ARG A 340 49.16 -9.42 -17.19
N THR A 341 49.73 -8.86 -18.24
CA THR A 341 49.65 -9.45 -19.59
C THR A 341 50.99 -10.00 -20.01
N TYR A 342 50.97 -11.07 -20.80
CA TYR A 342 52.16 -11.69 -21.36
C TYR A 342 51.93 -12.18 -22.78
N GLU A 343 53.05 -12.33 -23.55
CA GLU A 343 53.02 -12.85 -24.91
C GLU A 343 52.94 -14.38 -24.89
N ILE A 344 52.00 -14.94 -25.62
CA ILE A 344 51.95 -16.37 -25.96
C ILE A 344 52.67 -16.57 -27.31
N LYS A 345 53.77 -17.29 -27.30
CA LYS A 345 54.48 -17.64 -28.52
C LYS A 345 53.80 -18.88 -29.16
N LEU A 346 53.24 -18.67 -30.32
CA LEU A 346 52.65 -19.80 -31.09
C LEU A 346 53.78 -20.66 -31.64
N PRO A 347 53.68 -22.02 -31.62
CA PRO A 347 54.68 -22.88 -32.24
C PRO A 347 54.76 -22.55 -33.72
N THR A 348 55.99 -22.29 -34.20
CA THR A 348 56.24 -22.11 -35.62
C THR A 348 55.97 -23.42 -36.33
N PRO A 349 55.14 -23.45 -37.37
CA PRO A 349 54.94 -24.68 -38.13
C PRO A 349 56.30 -25.12 -38.72
N SER A 350 56.79 -26.27 -38.29
CA SER A 350 58.01 -26.88 -38.86
C SER A 350 57.75 -27.19 -40.33
N ARG A 351 58.54 -26.55 -41.19
CA ARG A 351 58.54 -26.82 -42.63
C ARG A 351 58.91 -28.28 -42.83
N PRO A 352 58.13 -29.07 -43.58
CA PRO A 352 58.51 -30.43 -43.81
C PRO A 352 59.84 -30.47 -44.61
N THR A 353 60.89 -30.99 -43.99
CA THR A 353 62.16 -31.29 -44.67
C THR A 353 61.91 -32.42 -45.65
N THR A 354 61.90 -32.10 -46.93
CA THR A 354 62.04 -33.07 -48.01
C THR A 354 63.46 -33.59 -48.00
N GLU A 355 63.72 -34.70 -47.31
CA GLU A 355 64.94 -35.50 -47.52
C GLU A 355 64.76 -36.29 -48.81
N SER A 356 65.58 -35.88 -49.81
CA SER A 356 65.81 -36.66 -51.01
C SER A 356 66.85 -37.71 -50.70
N GLY A 357 66.46 -38.94 -50.41
CA GLY A 357 67.38 -40.06 -50.24
C GLY A 357 67.48 -40.92 -51.55
N PRO A 358 68.62 -41.54 -51.84
CA PRO A 358 68.79 -42.28 -53.10
C PRO A 358 68.15 -43.64 -53.09
N ARG A 359 67.77 -44.06 -54.30
CA ARG A 359 67.17 -45.38 -54.63
C ARG A 359 68.21 -46.51 -54.41
N GLY A 360 67.76 -47.58 -53.76
CA GLY A 360 68.44 -48.88 -53.77
C GLY A 360 67.46 -50.00 -53.60
N GLY A 361 67.33 -50.84 -54.57
CA GLY A 361 66.36 -51.91 -54.64
C GLY A 361 66.73 -53.13 -53.81
N GLY A 362 65.78 -54.01 -53.63
CA GLY A 362 66.00 -55.39 -53.10
C GLY A 362 64.74 -55.97 -52.44
N ASP A 363 64.14 -56.87 -53.18
CA ASP A 363 63.05 -57.76 -52.72
C ASP A 363 63.44 -58.61 -51.52
N THR A 364 62.52 -58.89 -50.60
CA THR A 364 62.25 -60.24 -50.15
C THR A 364 61.04 -60.33 -49.19
N PHE A 365 60.21 -61.32 -49.47
CA PHE A 365 59.05 -61.75 -48.66
C PHE A 365 59.45 -62.40 -47.33
N ALA A 366 58.72 -62.18 -46.30
CA ALA A 366 58.49 -63.16 -45.23
C ALA A 366 57.19 -62.86 -44.45
N LYS A 367 56.28 -63.80 -44.50
CA LYS A 367 55.14 -63.98 -43.62
C LYS A 367 55.60 -64.47 -42.26
N VAL A 368 55.04 -63.95 -41.17
CA VAL A 368 54.83 -64.73 -39.93
C VAL A 368 53.73 -64.16 -39.08
N HIS A 369 52.85 -65.00 -38.76
CA HIS A 369 51.79 -65.26 -37.76
C HIS A 369 51.57 -64.30 -36.59
N ASP A 370 50.32 -64.08 -36.39
CA ASP A 370 49.37 -63.73 -35.35
C ASP A 370 49.69 -64.35 -33.96
N HIS A 371 49.63 -63.52 -32.90
CA HIS A 371 49.21 -63.85 -31.55
C HIS A 371 48.70 -62.66 -30.78
N GLY A 372 47.48 -62.78 -30.29
CA GLY A 372 46.71 -61.73 -29.57
C GLY A 372 47.22 -61.44 -28.17
N ALA A 373 47.01 -60.20 -27.75
CA ALA A 373 47.00 -59.81 -26.35
C ALA A 373 46.00 -58.68 -26.15
N GLN A 374 45.16 -58.84 -25.16
CA GLN A 374 44.09 -57.97 -24.71
C GLN A 374 44.66 -56.62 -24.22
N SER A 375 43.99 -55.54 -24.58
CA SER A 375 44.29 -54.22 -24.03
C SER A 375 43.04 -53.61 -23.39
N SER A 376 43.22 -53.11 -22.19
CA SER A 376 42.27 -52.33 -21.42
C SER A 376 42.00 -50.97 -22.07
N GLY A 377 40.72 -50.66 -22.20
CA GLY A 377 40.21 -49.46 -22.85
C GLY A 377 40.42 -48.17 -22.02
N LEU A 378 40.81 -47.13 -22.72
CA LEU A 378 40.79 -45.77 -22.20
C LEU A 378 39.62 -45.00 -22.79
N HIS A 379 38.71 -44.56 -21.93
CA HIS A 379 37.55 -43.76 -22.31
C HIS A 379 37.97 -42.39 -22.85
N LYS A 380 37.59 -42.11 -24.08
CA LYS A 380 37.59 -40.76 -24.65
C LYS A 380 36.23 -40.13 -24.38
N THR A 381 36.15 -39.17 -23.49
CA THR A 381 34.97 -38.31 -23.33
C THR A 381 35.02 -37.19 -24.35
N GLN A 382 34.14 -37.28 -25.29
CA GLN A 382 33.85 -36.24 -26.25
C GLN A 382 32.74 -35.36 -25.67
N VAL A 383 33.00 -34.07 -25.44
CA VAL A 383 32.01 -33.11 -24.99
C VAL A 383 31.59 -32.29 -26.20
N ASP A 384 30.44 -32.60 -26.74
CA ASP A 384 29.74 -31.78 -27.73
C ASP A 384 28.79 -30.84 -26.96
N GLU A 385 29.10 -29.55 -26.85
CA GLU A 385 28.17 -28.53 -26.43
C GLU A 385 27.59 -27.81 -27.64
N SER A 386 26.41 -28.27 -28.09
CA SER A 386 25.57 -27.49 -28.99
C SER A 386 24.35 -27.03 -28.22
N TYR A 387 24.32 -25.75 -27.81
CA TYR A 387 23.13 -25.10 -27.25
C TYR A 387 22.23 -24.62 -28.38
N THR A 388 21.16 -25.32 -28.63
CA THR A 388 20.05 -24.86 -29.43
C THR A 388 19.04 -24.13 -28.50
N PHE A 389 18.73 -22.91 -28.84
CA PHE A 389 17.77 -22.06 -28.15
C PHE A 389 16.36 -22.42 -28.62
N GLU A 390 15.60 -23.15 -27.82
CA GLU A 390 14.18 -23.37 -28.05
C GLU A 390 13.33 -22.35 -27.32
N SER A 391 12.50 -21.62 -28.06
CA SER A 391 11.50 -20.72 -27.55
C SER A 391 10.32 -21.48 -26.94
N PRO A 392 9.71 -21.02 -25.84
CA PRO A 392 8.54 -21.71 -25.26
C PRO A 392 7.30 -21.57 -26.14
N VAL A 393 6.61 -22.65 -26.37
CA VAL A 393 5.32 -22.73 -27.06
C VAL A 393 4.22 -22.21 -26.14
N ASP A 394 3.47 -21.26 -26.65
CA ASP A 394 2.30 -20.63 -26.01
C ASP A 394 1.10 -21.61 -26.05
N THR A 395 0.66 -22.07 -24.88
CA THR A 395 -0.60 -22.79 -24.74
C THR A 395 -1.56 -21.97 -23.88
N SER A 396 -2.31 -21.08 -24.53
CA SER A 396 -3.45 -20.44 -23.90
C SER A 396 -4.73 -20.71 -24.68
N HIS A 397 -5.52 -21.65 -24.20
CA HIS A 397 -6.92 -21.79 -24.59
C HIS A 397 -7.77 -21.23 -23.44
N ASN A 398 -8.31 -20.03 -23.64
CA ASN A 398 -9.38 -19.51 -22.80
C ASN A 398 -10.40 -18.78 -23.68
N PRO A 399 -11.62 -19.31 -23.83
CA PRO A 399 -12.61 -18.79 -24.78
C PRO A 399 -13.68 -17.91 -24.10
N TYR A 400 -13.31 -16.80 -23.48
CA TYR A 400 -14.32 -15.80 -23.09
C TYR A 400 -13.67 -14.42 -23.02
N LEU A 401 -13.81 -13.66 -24.13
CA LEU A 401 -13.92 -12.19 -24.10
C LEU A 401 -13.95 -11.64 -25.54
N LYS A 402 -15.15 -11.53 -26.10
CA LYS A 402 -15.40 -10.67 -27.25
C LYS A 402 -15.83 -9.29 -26.73
N GLY A 403 -14.95 -8.34 -26.81
CA GLY A 403 -15.23 -6.93 -26.53
C GLY A 403 -14.67 -6.05 -27.63
N LYS A 404 -15.52 -5.28 -28.25
CA LYS A 404 -15.25 -4.40 -29.41
C LYS A 404 -14.21 -3.31 -29.10
N ARG A 405 -13.15 -3.26 -29.90
CA ARG A 405 -12.25 -2.09 -30.00
C ARG A 405 -12.98 -0.95 -30.73
N LYS A 406 -12.93 0.23 -30.15
CA LYS A 406 -13.20 1.48 -30.84
C LYS A 406 -11.87 2.21 -31.01
N ASP A 407 -11.48 2.40 -32.24
CA ASP A 407 -10.30 3.15 -32.64
C ASP A 407 -10.53 4.65 -32.39
N PHE A 408 -9.70 5.26 -31.57
CA PHE A 408 -9.61 6.71 -31.47
C PHE A 408 -8.35 7.19 -32.19
N GLN A 409 -8.57 7.84 -33.32
CA GLN A 409 -7.55 8.44 -34.15
C GLN A 409 -7.37 9.89 -33.70
N TYR A 410 -6.17 10.26 -33.29
CA TYR A 410 -5.81 11.63 -32.97
C TYR A 410 -5.19 12.30 -34.23
N ASN A 411 -5.86 13.30 -34.72
CA ASN A 411 -5.32 14.17 -35.76
C ASN A 411 -4.50 15.30 -35.12
N LEU A 412 -3.25 15.39 -35.52
CA LEU A 412 -2.34 16.49 -35.26
C LEU A 412 -2.34 17.42 -36.46
N GLU A 413 -2.87 18.62 -36.30
CA GLU A 413 -2.56 19.79 -37.15
C GLU A 413 -2.42 20.98 -36.21
N GLY A 414 -1.51 21.69 -36.32
CA GLY A 414 -0.41 22.49 -36.57
C GLY A 414 -0.74 23.98 -36.61
N SER A 415 0.25 24.72 -36.14
CA SER A 415 0.56 26.13 -36.43
C SER A 415 0.25 27.19 -35.38
N GLY A 416 1.26 27.98 -35.11
CA GLY A 416 1.16 29.37 -34.71
C GLY A 416 1.99 29.86 -33.51
N THR A 417 3.16 30.33 -33.76
CA THR A 417 4.09 31.06 -32.88
C THR A 417 3.61 32.50 -32.54
N PRO A 418 4.42 33.32 -31.84
CA PRO A 418 4.31 33.67 -30.42
C PRO A 418 4.09 35.17 -30.19
N HIS A 419 3.73 35.58 -29.00
CA HIS A 419 4.04 36.96 -28.55
C HIS A 419 4.16 37.10 -27.05
N GLN A 420 5.35 37.41 -26.63
CA GLN A 420 5.86 38.45 -25.74
C GLN A 420 5.14 38.78 -24.43
N ASN A 421 5.87 38.56 -23.36
CA ASN A 421 5.83 39.25 -22.07
C ASN A 421 6.13 40.75 -22.25
N PRO A 422 5.60 41.72 -21.47
CA PRO A 422 6.38 42.10 -20.28
C PRO A 422 5.62 42.80 -19.12
N HIS A 423 6.34 42.94 -18.02
CA HIS A 423 6.32 44.00 -16.98
C HIS A 423 5.48 43.83 -15.73
N ARG A 424 6.18 43.53 -14.66
CA ARG A 424 6.01 44.13 -13.36
C ARG A 424 6.24 45.65 -13.42
N PRO A 425 5.66 46.55 -12.58
CA PRO A 425 6.27 46.77 -11.28
C PRO A 425 5.36 47.29 -10.15
N ASN A 426 5.91 47.15 -8.95
CA ASN A 426 6.01 48.09 -7.84
C ASN A 426 4.81 48.40 -6.92
N GLU A 427 5.15 48.15 -5.68
CA GLU A 427 4.74 48.74 -4.42
C GLU A 427 4.24 50.19 -4.47
N VAL A 428 3.29 50.51 -3.58
CA VAL A 428 3.36 51.73 -2.74
C VAL A 428 2.46 51.55 -1.48
N SER A 429 3.02 51.89 -0.39
CA SER A 429 2.65 52.06 0.99
C SER A 429 1.53 53.07 1.31
N GLY A 430 1.04 52.96 2.53
CA GLY A 430 0.35 53.98 3.28
C GLY A 430 -1.13 53.73 3.46
N GLY A 431 -1.71 53.76 4.61
CA GLY A 431 -1.49 54.40 5.83
C GLY A 431 -2.81 54.66 6.55
N THR A 432 -2.86 54.37 7.85
CA THR A 432 -3.67 55.01 8.90
C THR A 432 -5.17 55.21 8.64
N SER A 433 -6.11 54.99 9.50
CA SER A 433 -6.26 55.32 10.90
C SER A 433 -7.67 54.95 11.40
N ASN A 434 -7.72 54.53 12.65
CA ASN A 434 -8.72 54.76 13.69
C ASN A 434 -10.18 55.07 13.34
N LEU A 435 -11.09 54.33 14.00
CA LEU A 435 -11.96 54.96 15.01
C LEU A 435 -12.79 53.93 15.78
N LEU A 436 -12.58 53.96 17.06
CA LEU A 436 -13.39 53.41 18.14
C LEU A 436 -14.85 53.85 18.07
N ARG A 437 -15.79 52.99 18.39
CA ARG A 437 -16.91 53.34 19.25
C ARG A 437 -17.45 52.13 20.00
N THR A 438 -17.29 52.20 21.26
CA THR A 438 -17.92 51.48 22.33
C THR A 438 -19.43 51.72 22.40
N LEU A 439 -20.20 50.68 22.60
CA LEU A 439 -21.46 50.78 23.32
C LEU A 439 -21.64 49.54 24.22
N SER A 440 -21.52 49.85 25.50
CA SER A 440 -21.88 48.97 26.59
C SER A 440 -23.40 48.89 26.76
N SER A 441 -23.94 47.72 26.99
CA SER A 441 -25.17 47.61 27.77
C SER A 441 -25.10 46.31 28.58
N SER A 442 -25.01 46.54 29.84
CA SER A 442 -25.16 45.60 30.93
C SER A 442 -26.59 45.02 31.00
N CYS A 443 -26.67 43.70 31.12
CA CYS A 443 -27.87 43.08 31.65
C CYS A 443 -27.46 41.99 32.63
N SER A 444 -28.01 42.14 33.82
CA SER A 444 -27.66 41.49 35.06
C SER A 444 -27.91 39.99 35.08
N SER A 445 -26.94 39.27 35.54
CA SER A 445 -27.04 37.89 35.97
C SER A 445 -27.73 37.78 37.32
N SER A 446 -28.98 37.36 37.35
CA SER A 446 -29.68 37.02 38.61
C SER A 446 -30.75 35.92 38.46
N SER A 447 -30.70 35.08 37.46
CA SER A 447 -31.72 34.03 37.29
C SER A 447 -31.19 32.60 37.12
N VAL A 448 -29.88 32.40 37.28
CA VAL A 448 -29.29 31.07 37.09
C VAL A 448 -28.97 30.35 38.40
N LEU A 449 -29.02 31.08 39.54
CA LEU A 449 -28.66 30.51 40.83
C LEU A 449 -29.81 29.83 41.58
N LEU A 450 -31.06 29.88 41.07
CA LEU A 450 -32.21 29.30 41.80
C LEU A 450 -32.63 27.91 41.28
N LEU A 451 -32.02 27.41 40.22
CA LEU A 451 -32.38 26.07 39.70
C LEU A 451 -31.42 24.95 40.12
N LEU A 452 -30.33 25.26 40.83
CA LEU A 452 -29.36 24.23 41.25
C LEU A 452 -29.51 23.79 42.72
N LEU A 453 -30.50 24.32 43.45
CA LEU A 453 -30.72 23.92 44.85
C LEU A 453 -31.93 22.98 45.08
N LEU A 454 -32.58 22.52 44.02
CA LEU A 454 -33.73 21.63 44.15
C LEU A 454 -33.43 20.14 43.82
N PHE A 455 -32.18 19.79 43.55
CA PHE A 455 -31.82 18.40 43.22
C PHE A 455 -30.99 17.67 44.30
N ALA A 456 -30.92 18.21 45.53
CA ALA A 456 -30.06 17.61 46.55
C ALA A 456 -30.82 16.96 47.73
N HIS A 457 -32.13 16.67 47.59
CA HIS A 457 -32.85 16.00 48.68
C HIS A 457 -33.90 14.98 48.11
N VAL A 458 -33.42 14.00 47.34
CA VAL A 458 -34.18 12.73 47.22
C VAL A 458 -33.16 11.65 46.88
N PHE A 459 -32.55 11.08 47.88
CA PHE A 459 -32.09 9.70 48.00
C PHE A 459 -31.99 9.37 49.47
#